data_43516ad85c6f649fa77a88d445d0c19c
#
_entry.id   43516ad85c6f649fa77a88d445d0c19c
#
_cell.length_a   1.000
_cell.length_b   1.000
_cell.length_c   1.000
_cell.angle_alpha   90.00
_cell.angle_beta   90.00
_cell.angle_gamma   90.00
#
_symmetry.space_group_name_H-M   'P 1'
#
loop_
_entity.id
_entity.type
_entity.pdbx_description
1 polymer ?
#
loop_
_entity_poly.entity_id
_entity_poly.type
_entity_poly.pdbx_seq_one_letter_code
_entity_poly.pdbx_strand_id
1 'polypeptide(L)'
;MLSRFREEQITLVADIESMFYQVRVPIEQKDILRFIWWPEGNLDSETEDYVMCVHLFGGTHSPSTYNYALRKTAIDNESKFGKEASTLIRNFYFDDMLKGGSTVKKSVSVYHNTKGMCGTGGFNLTSFMSNSREVLDKIPKHEEAKGIKDINLSVQSLPIERALGVSWCVETDSFCFRIVLKDTPLTRRGILASTSSVYDPLGFGAPFVLPAKQLLQQLCSEHKLGR
;
A
#
# COMPACT_ATOMS: atom_id res chain seq x y z
N MET A 1 -4.78 -4.37 10.59
CA MET A 1 -5.14 -3.30 9.67
C MET A 1 -6.31 -3.71 8.76
N LEU A 2 -6.23 -4.78 7.99
CA LEU A 2 -7.34 -5.27 7.15
C LEU A 2 -8.66 -5.47 7.93
N SER A 3 -8.61 -5.98 9.17
CA SER A 3 -9.80 -6.11 10.02
C SER A 3 -10.46 -4.75 10.32
N ARG A 4 -9.64 -3.73 10.64
CA ARG A 4 -10.14 -2.36 10.87
C ARG A 4 -10.64 -1.68 9.60
N PHE A 5 -10.10 -2.04 8.47
CA PHE A 5 -10.58 -1.58 7.16
C PHE A 5 -12.04 -1.96 6.90
N ARG A 6 -12.49 -3.05 7.55
CA ARG A 6 -13.85 -3.60 7.41
C ARG A 6 -14.77 -3.28 8.61
N GLU A 7 -14.38 -2.39 9.53
CA GLU A 7 -15.20 -2.01 10.68
C GLU A 7 -16.41 -1.14 10.28
N GLU A 8 -16.25 -0.34 9.21
CA GLU A 8 -17.24 0.63 8.77
C GLU A 8 -17.84 0.23 7.41
N GLN A 9 -19.05 0.70 7.12
CA GLN A 9 -19.76 0.38 5.88
C GLN A 9 -19.11 1.00 4.64
N ILE A 10 -18.61 2.24 4.79
CA ILE A 10 -17.94 2.94 3.70
C ILE A 10 -16.44 2.86 3.92
N THR A 11 -15.74 2.32 2.95
CA THR A 11 -14.29 2.18 2.97
C THR A 11 -13.66 3.25 2.09
N LEU A 12 -12.49 3.74 2.51
CA LEU A 12 -11.66 4.69 1.78
C LEU A 12 -10.23 4.19 1.79
N VAL A 13 -9.65 4.06 0.62
CA VAL A 13 -8.24 3.72 0.40
C VAL A 13 -7.58 4.90 -0.30
N ALA A 14 -6.33 5.15 0.01
CA ALA A 14 -5.51 6.15 -0.67
C ALA A 14 -4.03 5.79 -0.53
N ASP A 15 -3.18 6.41 -1.33
CA ASP A 15 -1.75 6.17 -1.39
C ASP A 15 -0.97 7.47 -1.24
N ILE A 16 0.17 7.43 -0.56
CA ILE A 16 1.10 8.57 -0.50
C ILE A 16 2.07 8.47 -1.67
N GLU A 17 1.91 9.39 -2.61
CA GLU A 17 2.73 9.46 -3.81
C GLU A 17 4.21 9.57 -3.48
N SER A 18 5.01 8.63 -4.02
CA SER A 18 6.48 8.68 -3.91
C SER A 18 6.98 8.85 -2.48
N MET A 19 6.39 8.14 -1.51
CA MET A 19 6.47 8.39 -0.07
C MET A 19 7.90 8.62 0.46
N PHE A 20 8.90 7.86 0.00
CA PHE A 20 10.29 8.02 0.47
C PHE A 20 10.92 9.31 -0.02
N TYR A 21 10.60 9.73 -1.24
CA TYR A 21 11.10 10.98 -1.82
C TYR A 21 10.51 12.24 -1.18
N GLN A 22 9.50 12.09 -0.34
CA GLN A 22 8.89 13.20 0.43
C GLN A 22 9.72 13.54 1.69
N VAL A 23 10.63 12.67 2.12
CA VAL A 23 11.43 12.86 3.33
C VAL A 23 12.87 13.22 2.95
N ARG A 24 13.30 14.41 3.38
CA ARG A 24 14.67 14.91 3.12
C ARG A 24 15.69 14.24 4.00
N VAL A 25 16.88 14.04 3.44
CA VAL A 25 18.08 13.60 4.19
C VAL A 25 18.80 14.84 4.72
N PRO A 26 19.23 14.84 6.00
CA PRO A 26 20.05 15.90 6.55
C PRO A 26 21.32 16.14 5.73
N ILE A 27 21.76 17.40 5.65
CA ILE A 27 22.90 17.80 4.79
C ILE A 27 24.15 17.00 5.14
N GLU A 28 24.36 16.75 6.44
CA GLU A 28 25.54 16.06 6.98
C GLU A 28 25.59 14.56 6.62
N GLN A 29 24.45 14.01 6.15
CA GLN A 29 24.31 12.58 5.82
C GLN A 29 24.13 12.31 4.32
N LYS A 30 24.06 13.34 3.50
CA LYS A 30 23.80 13.20 2.05
C LYS A 30 24.89 12.41 1.33
N ASP A 31 26.15 12.55 1.76
CA ASP A 31 27.29 11.88 1.11
C ASP A 31 27.18 10.34 1.11
N ILE A 32 26.38 9.77 2.02
CA ILE A 32 26.08 8.32 2.04
C ILE A 32 25.24 7.90 0.82
N LEU A 33 24.50 8.84 0.24
CA LEU A 33 23.62 8.64 -0.90
C LEU A 33 24.19 9.20 -2.21
N ARG A 34 25.53 9.17 -2.33
CA ARG A 34 26.25 9.60 -3.53
C ARG A 34 26.12 8.57 -4.63
N PHE A 35 25.97 9.03 -5.88
CA PHE A 35 25.94 8.21 -7.07
C PHE A 35 26.56 8.96 -8.24
N ILE A 36 26.95 8.23 -9.26
CA ILE A 36 27.54 8.78 -10.49
C ILE A 36 26.47 8.77 -11.57
N TRP A 37 26.35 9.87 -12.29
CA TRP A 37 25.39 10.00 -13.38
C TRP A 37 25.91 10.93 -14.48
N TRP A 38 25.34 10.85 -15.63
CA TRP A 38 25.63 11.75 -16.74
C TRP A 38 24.87 13.06 -16.58
N PRO A 39 25.52 14.23 -16.75
CA PRO A 39 24.87 15.52 -16.76
C PRO A 39 23.70 15.53 -17.76
N GLU A 40 22.54 15.96 -17.33
CA GLU A 40 21.31 16.03 -18.14
C GLU A 40 20.92 14.72 -18.83
N GLY A 41 21.47 13.58 -18.40
CA GLY A 41 21.26 12.26 -19.03
C GLY A 41 21.97 12.07 -20.35
N ASN A 42 22.93 12.93 -20.69
CA ASN A 42 23.70 12.83 -21.92
C ASN A 42 24.83 11.79 -21.76
N LEU A 43 24.65 10.61 -22.35
CA LEU A 43 25.58 9.48 -22.26
C LEU A 43 26.93 9.72 -22.94
N ASP A 44 27.05 10.75 -23.78
CA ASP A 44 28.29 11.13 -24.46
C ASP A 44 29.17 12.07 -23.62
N SER A 45 28.67 12.57 -22.48
CA SER A 45 29.42 13.43 -21.57
C SER A 45 30.18 12.60 -20.53
N GLU A 46 31.17 13.22 -19.88
CA GLU A 46 31.78 12.62 -18.68
C GLU A 46 30.77 12.58 -17.52
N THR A 47 30.89 11.55 -16.71
CA THR A 47 30.03 11.36 -15.54
C THR A 47 30.41 12.31 -14.40
N GLU A 48 29.41 12.76 -13.64
CA GLU A 48 29.60 13.60 -12.47
C GLU A 48 29.05 12.95 -11.21
N ASP A 49 29.54 13.41 -10.06
CA ASP A 49 29.04 13.00 -8.74
C ASP A 49 27.75 13.73 -8.39
N TYR A 50 26.72 12.98 -8.10
CA TYR A 50 25.43 13.45 -7.60
C TYR A 50 25.15 12.93 -6.20
N VAL A 51 24.29 13.61 -5.47
CA VAL A 51 23.89 13.24 -4.13
C VAL A 51 22.37 13.29 -4.01
N MET A 52 21.75 12.17 -3.59
CA MET A 52 20.32 12.18 -3.29
C MET A 52 20.02 13.05 -2.07
N CYS A 53 19.06 13.97 -2.23
CA CYS A 53 18.63 14.87 -1.16
C CYS A 53 17.44 14.33 -0.34
N VAL A 54 16.93 13.16 -0.73
CA VAL A 54 15.75 12.50 -0.14
C VAL A 54 16.04 11.03 0.11
N HIS A 55 15.22 10.38 0.93
CA HIS A 55 15.35 8.95 1.18
C HIS A 55 15.09 8.13 -0.08
N LEU A 56 15.80 6.99 -0.20
CA LEU A 56 15.71 6.09 -1.35
C LEU A 56 14.81 4.89 -1.06
N PHE A 57 14.20 4.39 -2.11
CA PHE A 57 13.61 3.06 -2.11
C PHE A 57 14.72 2.00 -1.96
N GLY A 58 14.52 1.02 -1.05
CA GLY A 58 15.53 -0.02 -0.79
C GLY A 58 16.52 0.30 0.32
N GLY A 59 16.59 1.53 0.82
CA GLY A 59 17.37 1.88 2.00
C GLY A 59 16.77 1.24 3.26
N THR A 60 17.59 0.54 4.06
CA THR A 60 17.13 -0.18 5.28
C THR A 60 16.46 0.74 6.30
N HIS A 61 16.85 2.00 6.36
CA HIS A 61 16.31 2.99 7.29
C HIS A 61 15.09 3.75 6.76
N SER A 62 14.90 3.77 5.43
CA SER A 62 13.86 4.57 4.78
C SER A 62 12.45 4.29 5.33
N PRO A 63 12.02 3.03 5.52
CA PRO A 63 10.69 2.74 6.07
C PRO A 63 10.47 3.29 7.48
N SER A 64 11.48 3.18 8.35
CA SER A 64 11.40 3.65 9.74
C SER A 64 11.39 5.17 9.82
N THR A 65 12.24 5.82 9.04
CA THR A 65 12.33 7.29 8.97
C THR A 65 11.02 7.88 8.42
N TYR A 66 10.49 7.29 7.35
CA TYR A 66 9.21 7.69 6.80
C TYR A 66 8.06 7.57 7.82
N ASN A 67 7.93 6.40 8.46
CA ASN A 67 6.92 6.19 9.49
C ASN A 67 7.04 7.19 10.64
N TYR A 68 8.27 7.51 11.05
CA TYR A 68 8.52 8.53 12.06
C TYR A 68 8.05 9.91 11.58
N ALA A 69 8.41 10.32 10.37
CA ALA A 69 8.01 11.61 9.80
C ALA A 69 6.49 11.75 9.69
N LEU A 70 5.80 10.71 9.22
CA LEU A 70 4.33 10.70 9.13
C LEU A 70 3.68 10.79 10.52
N ARG A 71 4.19 10.04 11.51
CA ARG A 71 3.72 10.11 12.90
C ARG A 71 3.97 11.47 13.52
N LYS A 72 5.14 12.04 13.28
CA LYS A 72 5.50 13.37 13.78
C LYS A 72 4.57 14.43 13.19
N THR A 73 4.27 14.36 11.90
CA THR A 73 3.27 15.22 11.25
C THR A 73 1.91 15.13 11.95
N ALA A 74 1.46 13.93 12.29
CA ALA A 74 0.20 13.76 13.01
C ALA A 74 0.21 14.37 14.41
N ILE A 75 1.29 14.17 15.17
CA ILE A 75 1.46 14.69 16.53
C ILE A 75 1.52 16.22 16.51
N ASP A 76 2.30 16.80 15.62
CA ASP A 76 2.50 18.27 15.54
C ASP A 76 1.23 19.00 15.11
N ASN A 77 0.31 18.31 14.43
CA ASN A 77 -0.94 18.88 13.97
C ASN A 77 -2.18 18.39 14.74
N GLU A 78 -2.01 17.70 15.86
CA GLU A 78 -3.12 17.16 16.66
C GLU A 78 -4.07 18.25 17.15
N SER A 79 -3.57 19.43 17.51
CA SER A 79 -4.38 20.57 17.93
C SER A 79 -5.32 21.07 16.83
N LYS A 80 -4.93 20.94 15.56
CA LYS A 80 -5.71 21.39 14.40
C LYS A 80 -6.70 20.34 13.90
N PHE A 81 -6.29 19.08 13.87
CA PHE A 81 -7.06 17.98 13.26
C PHE A 81 -7.66 17.02 14.29
N GLY A 82 -7.36 17.19 15.59
CA GLY A 82 -7.94 16.42 16.68
C GLY A 82 -7.69 14.91 16.56
N LYS A 83 -8.75 14.12 16.80
CA LYS A 83 -8.69 12.65 16.75
C LYS A 83 -8.31 12.10 15.38
N GLU A 84 -8.46 12.86 14.33
CA GLU A 84 -8.05 12.45 12.98
C GLU A 84 -6.52 12.28 12.88
N ALA A 85 -5.75 13.05 13.67
CA ALA A 85 -4.31 12.87 13.80
C ALA A 85 -3.94 11.46 14.29
N SER A 86 -4.67 10.95 15.28
CA SER A 86 -4.45 9.58 15.79
C SER A 86 -4.85 8.50 14.77
N THR A 87 -5.76 8.83 13.86
CA THR A 87 -6.20 7.96 12.77
C THR A 87 -5.08 7.68 11.79
N LEU A 88 -4.32 8.72 11.43
CA LEU A 88 -3.14 8.60 10.55
C LEU A 88 -2.21 7.48 11.02
N ILE A 89 -1.83 7.50 12.30
CA ILE A 89 -0.87 6.56 12.87
C ILE A 89 -1.36 5.10 12.76
N ARG A 90 -2.66 4.87 12.86
CA ARG A 90 -3.25 3.53 12.97
C ARG A 90 -3.72 2.95 11.64
N ASN A 91 -3.92 3.79 10.63
CA ASN A 91 -4.57 3.41 9.37
C ASN A 91 -3.66 3.52 8.15
N PHE A 92 -2.37 3.79 8.37
CA PHE A 92 -1.34 3.70 7.36
C PHE A 92 -0.52 2.43 7.50
N TYR A 93 -0.26 1.78 6.37
CA TYR A 93 0.73 0.74 6.21
C TYR A 93 1.68 1.19 5.13
N PHE A 94 2.79 1.77 5.55
CA PHE A 94 3.68 2.55 4.70
C PHE A 94 2.90 3.66 3.97
N ASP A 95 2.80 3.58 2.66
CA ASP A 95 2.12 4.50 1.74
C ASP A 95 0.59 4.31 1.71
N ASP A 96 0.12 3.10 1.95
CA ASP A 96 -1.30 2.76 1.89
C ASP A 96 -2.10 3.26 3.10
N MET A 97 -3.06 4.12 2.87
CA MET A 97 -4.09 4.49 3.85
C MET A 97 -5.32 3.60 3.68
N LEU A 98 -5.75 2.95 4.77
CA LEU A 98 -7.00 2.18 4.81
C LEU A 98 -7.87 2.68 5.96
N LYS A 99 -8.89 3.43 5.65
CA LYS A 99 -9.84 3.97 6.64
C LYS A 99 -11.25 3.98 6.04
N GLY A 100 -12.23 3.81 6.90
CA GLY A 100 -13.63 3.94 6.54
C GLY A 100 -14.37 4.94 7.41
N GLY A 101 -15.64 5.16 7.07
CA GLY A 101 -16.57 5.95 7.83
C GLY A 101 -17.96 5.31 7.82
N SER A 102 -18.72 5.50 8.89
CA SER A 102 -20.08 4.94 9.00
C SER A 102 -21.11 5.67 8.11
N THR A 103 -20.74 6.81 7.54
CA THR A 103 -21.62 7.60 6.66
C THR A 103 -20.78 8.32 5.60
N VAL A 104 -21.42 8.71 4.49
CA VAL A 104 -20.80 9.50 3.42
C VAL A 104 -20.16 10.78 3.99
N LYS A 105 -20.89 11.50 4.85
CA LYS A 105 -20.39 12.73 5.46
C LYS A 105 -19.11 12.50 6.29
N LYS A 106 -19.06 11.42 7.07
CA LYS A 106 -17.85 11.06 7.83
C LYS A 106 -16.69 10.66 6.92
N SER A 107 -16.96 9.88 5.87
CA SER A 107 -15.93 9.45 4.92
C SER A 107 -15.34 10.63 4.16
N VAL A 108 -16.16 11.59 3.74
CA VAL A 108 -15.70 12.85 3.12
C VAL A 108 -14.90 13.69 4.11
N SER A 109 -15.30 13.74 5.39
CA SER A 109 -14.51 14.42 6.43
C SER A 109 -13.14 13.74 6.64
N VAL A 110 -13.09 12.39 6.63
CA VAL A 110 -11.83 11.62 6.69
C VAL A 110 -10.94 11.99 5.51
N TYR A 111 -11.49 12.01 4.29
CA TYR A 111 -10.74 12.43 3.11
C TYR A 111 -10.09 13.81 3.29
N HIS A 112 -10.88 14.85 3.61
CA HIS A 112 -10.36 16.22 3.74
C HIS A 112 -9.33 16.35 4.87
N ASN A 113 -9.64 15.81 6.04
CA ASN A 113 -8.79 15.94 7.22
C ASN A 113 -7.46 15.17 7.03
N THR A 114 -7.52 13.94 6.51
CA THR A 114 -6.31 13.14 6.32
C THR A 114 -5.42 13.74 5.23
N LYS A 115 -6.02 14.17 4.11
CA LYS A 115 -5.28 14.86 3.05
C LYS A 115 -4.67 16.17 3.53
N GLY A 116 -5.45 16.99 4.22
CA GLY A 116 -4.97 18.26 4.79
C GLY A 116 -3.81 18.06 5.76
N MET A 117 -3.91 17.05 6.64
CA MET A 117 -2.87 16.73 7.60
C MET A 117 -1.60 16.19 6.93
N CYS A 118 -1.72 15.24 5.99
CA CYS A 118 -0.58 14.77 5.18
C CYS A 118 0.12 15.94 4.48
N GLY A 119 -0.65 16.85 3.88
CA GLY A 119 -0.14 18.04 3.20
C GLY A 119 0.68 18.98 4.11
N THR A 120 0.36 19.09 5.41
CA THR A 120 1.15 19.89 6.35
C THR A 120 2.56 19.34 6.57
N GLY A 121 2.74 18.03 6.41
CA GLY A 121 4.04 17.36 6.47
C GLY A 121 4.74 17.21 5.12
N GLY A 122 4.17 17.77 4.04
CA GLY A 122 4.70 17.64 2.69
C GLY A 122 4.34 16.31 2.00
N PHE A 123 3.45 15.50 2.59
CA PHE A 123 3.03 14.23 2.02
C PHE A 123 1.83 14.42 1.08
N ASN A 124 1.98 14.03 -0.18
CA ASN A 124 0.89 14.09 -1.16
C ASN A 124 0.05 12.81 -1.10
N LEU A 125 -1.06 12.87 -0.35
CA LEU A 125 -2.04 11.76 -0.32
C LEU A 125 -2.94 11.87 -1.55
N THR A 126 -3.01 10.80 -2.36
CA THR A 126 -3.71 10.73 -3.64
C THR A 126 -4.24 9.32 -3.92
N SER A 127 -4.64 9.03 -5.16
CA SER A 127 -5.12 7.72 -5.59
C SER A 127 -6.27 7.19 -4.73
N PHE A 128 -7.22 8.06 -4.43
CA PHE A 128 -8.37 7.71 -3.60
C PHE A 128 -9.30 6.73 -4.29
N MET A 129 -9.79 5.76 -3.52
CA MET A 129 -10.80 4.78 -3.90
C MET A 129 -11.78 4.55 -2.77
N SER A 130 -13.04 4.31 -3.10
CA SER A 130 -14.11 4.00 -2.14
C SER A 130 -15.12 3.02 -2.75
N ASN A 131 -15.76 2.22 -1.89
CA ASN A 131 -16.93 1.42 -2.26
C ASN A 131 -18.23 2.26 -2.35
N SER A 132 -18.17 3.55 -2.00
CA SER A 132 -19.31 4.47 -2.10
C SER A 132 -19.13 5.44 -3.26
N ARG A 133 -20.01 5.35 -4.25
CA ARG A 133 -20.04 6.27 -5.39
C ARG A 133 -20.26 7.72 -4.96
N GLU A 134 -21.11 7.95 -3.97
CA GLU A 134 -21.36 9.28 -3.41
C GLU A 134 -20.12 9.91 -2.77
N VAL A 135 -19.24 9.10 -2.20
CA VAL A 135 -17.95 9.59 -1.68
C VAL A 135 -17.02 9.92 -2.85
N LEU A 136 -16.94 9.05 -3.86
CA LEU A 136 -16.12 9.30 -5.06
C LEU A 136 -16.54 10.58 -5.78
N ASP A 137 -17.83 10.85 -5.91
CA ASP A 137 -18.33 12.10 -6.53
C ASP A 137 -17.88 13.39 -5.80
N LYS A 138 -17.44 13.28 -4.54
CA LYS A 138 -16.91 14.41 -3.76
C LYS A 138 -15.39 14.54 -3.83
N ILE A 139 -14.72 13.57 -4.43
CA ILE A 139 -13.27 13.56 -4.60
C ILE A 139 -12.93 14.09 -5.99
N PRO A 140 -11.99 15.03 -6.12
CA PRO A 140 -11.56 15.53 -7.42
C PRO A 140 -11.00 14.41 -8.32
N LYS A 141 -11.37 14.38 -9.58
CA LYS A 141 -10.99 13.35 -10.54
C LYS A 141 -9.47 13.10 -10.63
N HIS A 142 -8.66 14.14 -10.51
CA HIS A 142 -7.21 14.01 -10.57
C HIS A 142 -6.62 13.30 -9.35
N GLU A 143 -7.37 13.19 -8.26
CA GLU A 143 -6.97 12.51 -7.02
C GLU A 143 -7.51 11.08 -6.91
N GLU A 144 -8.40 10.68 -7.78
CA GLU A 144 -8.92 9.32 -7.83
C GLU A 144 -7.85 8.32 -8.29
N ALA A 145 -7.98 7.06 -7.84
CA ALA A 145 -7.14 5.98 -8.32
C ALA A 145 -7.29 5.77 -9.83
N LYS A 146 -6.21 5.35 -10.49
CA LYS A 146 -6.19 5.14 -11.95
C LYS A 146 -7.31 4.21 -12.43
N GLY A 147 -7.65 3.21 -11.61
CA GLY A 147 -8.69 2.22 -11.94
C GLY A 147 -10.11 2.79 -12.03
N ILE A 148 -10.37 4.00 -11.52
CA ILE A 148 -11.70 4.61 -11.52
C ILE A 148 -11.77 5.95 -12.27
N LYS A 149 -10.63 6.57 -12.60
CA LYS A 149 -10.60 7.90 -13.28
C LYS A 149 -11.42 7.95 -14.55
N ASP A 150 -11.42 6.87 -15.32
CA ASP A 150 -12.06 6.78 -16.63
C ASP A 150 -13.41 6.04 -16.56
N ILE A 151 -13.86 5.64 -15.36
CA ILE A 151 -15.11 4.93 -15.18
C ILE A 151 -16.29 5.91 -15.07
N ASN A 152 -17.35 5.61 -15.83
CA ASN A 152 -18.63 6.28 -15.61
C ASN A 152 -19.32 5.64 -14.39
N LEU A 153 -19.23 6.34 -13.24
CA LEU A 153 -19.76 5.86 -11.97
C LEU A 153 -21.27 5.58 -11.97
N SER A 154 -22.02 6.12 -12.94
CA SER A 154 -23.47 5.91 -13.04
C SER A 154 -23.84 4.61 -13.74
N VAL A 155 -22.95 4.01 -14.54
CA VAL A 155 -23.27 2.90 -15.45
C VAL A 155 -22.34 1.70 -15.26
N GLN A 156 -21.06 1.94 -14.96
CA GLN A 156 -20.04 0.90 -14.92
C GLN A 156 -19.81 0.39 -13.50
N SER A 157 -19.44 -0.90 -13.39
CA SER A 157 -19.04 -1.51 -12.11
C SER A 157 -17.70 -0.97 -11.61
N LEU A 158 -17.56 -0.86 -10.31
CA LEU A 158 -16.28 -0.51 -9.68
C LEU A 158 -15.28 -1.67 -9.83
N PRO A 159 -13.99 -1.37 -9.94
CA PRO A 159 -12.96 -2.35 -10.26
C PRO A 159 -12.64 -3.31 -9.12
N ILE A 160 -11.80 -4.30 -9.43
CA ILE A 160 -11.10 -5.08 -8.42
C ILE A 160 -9.73 -4.43 -8.19
N GLU A 161 -9.50 -3.98 -6.98
CA GLU A 161 -8.26 -3.32 -6.57
C GLU A 161 -7.50 -4.13 -5.51
N ARG A 162 -6.35 -3.64 -5.09
CA ARG A 162 -5.58 -4.28 -4.03
C ARG A 162 -5.60 -3.43 -2.77
N ALA A 163 -5.94 -4.08 -1.65
CA ALA A 163 -5.80 -3.53 -0.33
C ALA A 163 -4.76 -4.37 0.42
N LEU A 164 -3.57 -3.82 0.64
CA LEU A 164 -2.43 -4.52 1.26
C LEU A 164 -2.14 -5.90 0.62
N GLY A 165 -2.15 -5.96 -0.70
CA GLY A 165 -1.89 -7.18 -1.46
C GLY A 165 -3.08 -8.15 -1.60
N VAL A 166 -4.16 -7.97 -0.82
CA VAL A 166 -5.42 -8.73 -0.98
C VAL A 166 -6.24 -8.10 -2.09
N SER A 167 -6.78 -8.91 -2.98
CA SER A 167 -7.73 -8.42 -3.99
C SER A 167 -9.05 -8.02 -3.33
N TRP A 168 -9.48 -6.80 -3.58
CA TRP A 168 -10.72 -6.23 -3.06
C TRP A 168 -11.63 -5.88 -4.23
N CYS A 169 -12.77 -6.55 -4.31
CA CYS A 169 -13.85 -6.18 -5.23
C CYS A 169 -14.58 -4.98 -4.65
N VAL A 170 -14.33 -3.80 -5.22
CA VAL A 170 -14.86 -2.54 -4.70
C VAL A 170 -16.39 -2.49 -4.79
N GLU A 171 -16.96 -3.00 -5.88
CA GLU A 171 -18.42 -3.01 -6.12
C GLU A 171 -19.19 -3.84 -5.09
N THR A 172 -18.72 -5.05 -4.80
CA THR A 172 -19.37 -5.96 -3.85
C THR A 172 -18.84 -5.82 -2.45
N ASP A 173 -17.82 -4.96 -2.26
CA ASP A 173 -17.12 -4.73 -1.01
C ASP A 173 -16.63 -6.03 -0.35
N SER A 174 -16.03 -6.93 -1.15
CA SER A 174 -15.60 -8.26 -0.72
C SER A 174 -14.15 -8.52 -1.07
N PHE A 175 -13.45 -9.28 -0.21
CA PHE A 175 -12.13 -9.78 -0.54
C PHE A 175 -12.22 -10.97 -1.49
N CYS A 176 -11.33 -10.98 -2.48
CA CYS A 176 -11.25 -12.01 -3.51
C CYS A 176 -9.87 -12.66 -3.52
N PHE A 177 -9.81 -13.94 -3.85
CA PHE A 177 -8.57 -14.65 -4.10
C PHE A 177 -8.35 -14.80 -5.60
N ARG A 178 -7.22 -14.32 -6.09
CA ARG A 178 -6.79 -14.59 -7.46
C ARG A 178 -5.87 -15.80 -7.45
N ILE A 179 -6.41 -16.95 -7.81
CA ILE A 179 -5.64 -18.18 -7.93
C ILE A 179 -5.21 -18.33 -9.39
N VAL A 180 -3.91 -18.25 -9.64
CA VAL A 180 -3.30 -18.49 -10.95
C VAL A 180 -2.46 -19.76 -10.83
N LEU A 181 -3.03 -20.88 -11.25
CA LEU A 181 -2.29 -22.13 -11.35
C LEU A 181 -1.33 -22.00 -12.55
N LYS A 182 -0.04 -22.01 -12.25
CA LYS A 182 1.01 -22.14 -13.27
C LYS A 182 1.28 -23.63 -13.49
N ASP A 183 1.53 -24.01 -14.72
CA ASP A 183 2.02 -25.36 -15.01
C ASP A 183 3.44 -25.49 -14.41
N THR A 184 3.50 -26.08 -13.22
CA THR A 184 4.75 -26.27 -12.48
C THR A 184 5.03 -27.77 -12.34
N PRO A 185 6.30 -28.19 -12.42
CA PRO A 185 6.67 -29.58 -12.22
C PRO A 185 6.19 -30.10 -10.85
N LEU A 186 5.80 -31.37 -10.77
CA LEU A 186 5.38 -32.04 -9.54
C LEU A 186 6.60 -32.32 -8.62
N THR A 187 7.24 -31.26 -8.20
CA THR A 187 8.38 -31.25 -7.28
C THR A 187 8.01 -30.49 -6.01
N ARG A 188 8.77 -30.66 -4.93
CA ARG A 188 8.59 -29.88 -3.69
C ARG A 188 8.58 -28.37 -3.95
N ARG A 189 9.46 -27.88 -4.84
CA ARG A 189 9.52 -26.47 -5.23
C ARG A 189 8.28 -26.06 -6.02
N GLY A 190 7.76 -26.91 -6.91
CA GLY A 190 6.53 -26.65 -7.65
C GLY A 190 5.30 -26.61 -6.72
N ILE A 191 5.18 -27.55 -5.79
CA ILE A 191 4.10 -27.55 -4.78
C ILE A 191 4.18 -26.30 -3.91
N LEU A 192 5.38 -25.93 -3.45
CA LEU A 192 5.59 -24.71 -2.66
C LEU A 192 5.20 -23.47 -3.46
N ALA A 193 5.62 -23.37 -4.73
CA ALA A 193 5.30 -22.22 -5.58
C ALA A 193 3.79 -22.07 -5.80
N SER A 194 3.09 -23.20 -6.09
CA SER A 194 1.62 -23.20 -6.26
C SER A 194 0.91 -22.85 -4.96
N THR A 195 1.32 -23.43 -3.83
CA THR A 195 0.73 -23.16 -2.52
C THR A 195 0.93 -21.70 -2.08
N SER A 196 2.12 -21.16 -2.35
CA SER A 196 2.47 -19.77 -2.00
C SER A 196 1.89 -18.73 -2.96
N SER A 197 1.32 -19.15 -4.09
CA SER A 197 0.67 -18.23 -5.04
C SER A 197 -0.65 -17.66 -4.49
N VAL A 198 -1.25 -18.33 -3.49
CA VAL A 198 -2.45 -17.84 -2.81
C VAL A 198 -2.05 -16.92 -1.67
N TYR A 199 -2.18 -15.62 -1.88
CA TYR A 199 -1.94 -14.62 -0.84
C TYR A 199 -3.16 -14.51 0.07
N ASP A 200 -3.07 -15.06 1.27
CA ASP A 200 -4.16 -15.14 2.27
C ASP A 200 -3.66 -14.75 3.66
N PRO A 201 -3.47 -13.45 3.91
CA PRO A 201 -2.96 -12.98 5.20
C PRO A 201 -3.96 -13.11 6.35
N LEU A 202 -5.24 -13.31 6.05
CA LEU A 202 -6.32 -13.47 7.04
C LEU A 202 -6.67 -14.94 7.31
N GLY A 203 -6.15 -15.87 6.50
CA GLY A 203 -6.36 -17.30 6.70
C GLY A 203 -7.73 -17.84 6.23
N PHE A 204 -8.49 -17.07 5.47
CA PHE A 204 -9.80 -17.52 4.95
C PHE A 204 -9.69 -18.70 3.99
N GLY A 205 -8.64 -18.74 3.17
CA GLY A 205 -8.35 -19.84 2.25
C GLY A 205 -7.53 -20.97 2.90
N ALA A 206 -7.16 -20.87 4.17
CA ALA A 206 -6.31 -21.85 4.83
C ALA A 206 -6.82 -23.30 4.74
N PRO A 207 -8.13 -23.59 4.91
CA PRO A 207 -8.65 -24.96 4.76
C PRO A 207 -8.36 -25.59 3.40
N PHE A 208 -8.38 -24.78 2.33
CA PHE A 208 -8.12 -25.24 0.95
C PHE A 208 -6.62 -25.45 0.69
N VAL A 209 -5.76 -24.65 1.32
CA VAL A 209 -4.29 -24.69 1.11
C VAL A 209 -3.62 -25.70 2.05
N LEU A 210 -4.24 -26.03 3.17
CA LEU A 210 -3.70 -26.90 4.21
C LEU A 210 -3.26 -28.28 3.71
N PRO A 211 -4.05 -29.02 2.89
CA PRO A 211 -3.64 -30.34 2.40
C PRO A 211 -2.31 -30.29 1.61
N ALA A 212 -2.14 -29.27 0.77
CA ALA A 212 -0.90 -29.08 0.00
C ALA A 212 0.30 -28.74 0.90
N LYS A 213 0.09 -27.96 1.97
CA LYS A 213 1.12 -27.69 2.98
C LYS A 213 1.50 -28.94 3.77
N GLN A 214 0.53 -29.79 4.13
CA GLN A 214 0.77 -31.06 4.81
C GLN A 214 1.58 -32.02 3.92
N LEU A 215 1.21 -32.15 2.63
CA LEU A 215 1.97 -32.96 1.66
C LEU A 215 3.42 -32.45 1.54
N LEU A 216 3.60 -31.13 1.43
CA LEU A 216 4.93 -30.54 1.39
C LEU A 216 5.76 -30.86 2.66
N GLN A 217 5.13 -30.79 3.82
CA GLN A 217 5.76 -31.13 5.11
C GLN A 217 6.20 -32.60 5.15
N GLN A 218 5.36 -33.53 4.68
CA GLN A 218 5.70 -34.95 4.58
C GLN A 218 6.89 -35.18 3.68
N LEU A 219 6.86 -34.64 2.47
CA LEU A 219 7.98 -34.74 1.51
C LEU A 219 9.29 -34.13 2.04
N CYS A 220 9.22 -33.13 2.89
CA CYS A 220 10.39 -32.56 3.55
C CYS A 220 10.92 -33.42 4.69
N SER A 221 10.04 -34.11 5.45
CA SER A 221 10.43 -34.99 6.54
C SER A 221 11.07 -36.30 6.04
N GLU A 222 10.51 -36.92 4.99
CA GLU A 222 11.05 -38.12 4.36
C GLU A 222 12.47 -37.93 3.83
N HIS A 223 12.78 -36.74 3.29
CA HIS A 223 14.14 -36.45 2.81
C HIS A 223 15.18 -36.19 3.91
N LYS A 224 14.76 -35.92 5.15
CA LYS A 224 15.68 -35.82 6.29
C LYS A 224 16.06 -37.19 6.88
N LEU A 225 15.24 -38.20 6.64
CA LEU A 225 15.47 -39.57 7.07
C LEU A 225 16.35 -40.38 6.08
N GLY A 226 16.62 -39.85 4.91
CA GLY A 226 17.44 -40.48 3.86
C GLY A 226 18.87 -39.93 3.75
N ARG A 227 19.43 -39.35 4.82
CA ARG A 227 20.85 -38.94 4.92
C ARG A 227 21.54 -39.75 6.00
#